data_c5ee05a2577e0f43714ecb13cabfca19
#
_entry.id   c5ee05a2577e0f43714ecb13cabfca19
#
_cell.length_a   1.000
_cell.length_b   1.000
_cell.length_c   1.000
_cell.angle_alpha   90.00
_cell.angle_beta   90.00
_cell.angle_gamma   90.00
#
_symmetry.space_group_name_H-M   'P 1'
#
loop_
_entity.id
_entity.type
_entity.pdbx_description
1 polymer ?
#
loop_
_entity_poly.entity_id
_entity_poly.type
_entity_poly.pdbx_seq_one_letter_code
_entity_poly.pdbx_strand_id
1 'polypeptide(L)'
;MKILVTGAHGFVGTRLMKELEGAIAAPSIQGMNQEQIKRIVEESEADVIIHTAAISDVGTCEKTPEASYHANVLLPVYLANASDGRKLICFSSDQVYRGCESDGPYREDEAKPANIYGAHKLEMEQRVLDRQPDSVMLRAEWMYDYISPRGNYLLNVLNACLLYTSPSPRDPKTS
;
A
#
# COMPACT_ATOMS: atom_id res chain seq x y z
N MET A 1 -9.92 -16.58 14.40
CA MET A 1 -9.83 -15.13 14.12
C MET A 1 -10.00 -14.94 12.61
N LYS A 2 -11.02 -14.17 12.20
CA LYS A 2 -11.26 -13.84 10.78
C LYS A 2 -10.54 -12.53 10.44
N ILE A 3 -9.84 -12.47 9.32
CA ILE A 3 -9.05 -11.30 8.92
C ILE A 3 -9.52 -10.84 7.53
N LEU A 4 -10.16 -9.69 7.44
CA LEU A 4 -10.56 -9.10 6.15
C LEU A 4 -9.36 -8.39 5.52
N VAL A 5 -8.95 -8.80 4.32
CA VAL A 5 -7.84 -8.20 3.58
C VAL A 5 -8.38 -7.46 2.36
N THR A 6 -8.30 -6.13 2.36
CA THR A 6 -8.59 -5.33 1.16
C THR A 6 -7.33 -5.23 0.30
N GLY A 7 -7.49 -5.21 -1.02
CA GLY A 7 -6.34 -5.31 -1.91
C GLY A 7 -5.71 -6.71 -1.94
N ALA A 8 -6.49 -7.75 -1.63
CA ALA A 8 -6.07 -9.15 -1.53
C ALA A 8 -5.31 -9.69 -2.77
N HIS A 9 -5.59 -9.11 -3.94
CA HIS A 9 -4.92 -9.49 -5.21
C HIS A 9 -3.72 -8.57 -5.54
N GLY A 10 -3.37 -7.62 -4.67
CA GLY A 10 -2.21 -6.76 -4.78
C GLY A 10 -0.90 -7.49 -4.41
N PHE A 11 0.22 -6.78 -4.49
CA PHE A 11 1.54 -7.32 -4.15
C PHE A 11 1.59 -7.82 -2.69
N VAL A 12 1.23 -6.98 -1.73
CA VAL A 12 1.19 -7.33 -0.31
C VAL A 12 0.03 -8.27 -0.01
N GLY A 13 -1.17 -7.96 -0.52
CA GLY A 13 -2.38 -8.72 -0.23
C GLY A 13 -2.27 -10.19 -0.61
N THR A 14 -1.71 -10.50 -1.77
CA THR A 14 -1.49 -11.90 -2.21
C THR A 14 -0.62 -12.67 -1.22
N ARG A 15 0.41 -12.04 -0.66
CA ARG A 15 1.26 -12.67 0.34
C ARG A 15 0.52 -12.88 1.66
N LEU A 16 -0.21 -11.88 2.13
CA LEU A 16 -1.03 -11.99 3.35
C LEU A 16 -2.07 -13.10 3.24
N MET A 17 -2.76 -13.19 2.09
CA MET A 17 -3.74 -14.26 1.84
C MET A 17 -3.14 -15.66 1.91
N LYS A 18 -1.86 -15.79 1.57
CA LYS A 18 -1.15 -17.08 1.62
C LYS A 18 -0.66 -17.45 3.03
N GLU A 19 -0.20 -16.43 3.78
CA GLU A 19 0.49 -16.66 5.05
C GLU A 19 -0.42 -16.59 6.28
N LEU A 20 -1.57 -15.88 6.16
CA LEU A 20 -2.48 -15.68 7.30
C LEU A 20 -3.61 -16.70 7.29
N GLU A 21 -3.67 -17.54 8.31
CA GLU A 21 -4.82 -18.40 8.55
C GLU A 21 -6.05 -17.57 8.90
N GLY A 22 -7.17 -17.86 8.26
CA GLY A 22 -8.43 -17.13 8.43
C GLY A 22 -8.51 -15.82 7.64
N ALA A 23 -7.60 -15.58 6.68
CA ALA A 23 -7.68 -14.45 5.77
C ALA A 23 -8.87 -14.58 4.80
N ILE A 24 -9.64 -13.50 4.68
CA ILE A 24 -10.80 -13.37 3.79
C ILE A 24 -10.48 -12.24 2.80
N ALA A 25 -10.51 -12.56 1.50
CA ALA A 25 -10.31 -11.54 0.47
C ALA A 25 -11.53 -10.62 0.37
N ALA A 26 -11.36 -9.33 0.59
CA ALA A 26 -12.39 -8.37 0.24
C ALA A 26 -12.55 -8.26 -1.28
N PRO A 27 -13.74 -7.98 -1.80
CA PRO A 27 -13.93 -7.61 -3.20
C PRO A 27 -13.13 -6.33 -3.51
N SER A 28 -13.04 -5.97 -4.80
CA SER A 28 -12.43 -4.68 -5.16
C SER A 28 -13.25 -3.54 -4.56
N ILE A 29 -12.59 -2.72 -3.75
CA ILE A 29 -13.23 -1.57 -3.09
C ILE A 29 -13.02 -0.26 -3.86
N GLN A 30 -12.37 -0.30 -5.00
CA GLN A 30 -12.10 0.88 -5.82
C GLN A 30 -13.40 1.57 -6.24
N GLY A 31 -13.49 2.88 -5.98
CA GLY A 31 -14.66 3.69 -6.32
C GLY A 31 -15.86 3.51 -5.40
N MET A 32 -15.75 2.68 -4.36
CA MET A 32 -16.84 2.46 -3.41
C MET A 32 -17.04 3.66 -2.48
N ASN A 33 -18.29 3.85 -2.06
CA ASN A 33 -18.68 4.83 -1.05
C ASN A 33 -18.72 4.21 0.36
N GLN A 34 -18.97 5.05 1.36
CA GLN A 34 -19.01 4.67 2.78
C GLN A 34 -19.97 3.50 3.06
N GLU A 35 -21.18 3.52 2.50
CA GLU A 35 -22.19 2.50 2.77
C GLU A 35 -21.82 1.13 2.20
N GLN A 36 -21.19 1.13 1.02
CA GLN A 36 -20.69 -0.09 0.40
C GLN A 36 -19.55 -0.71 1.20
N ILE A 37 -18.62 0.12 1.69
CA ILE A 37 -17.53 -0.34 2.57
C ILE A 37 -18.07 -0.89 3.88
N LYS A 38 -19.03 -0.19 4.51
CA LYS A 38 -19.67 -0.63 5.73
C LYS A 38 -20.29 -2.01 5.59
N ARG A 39 -21.04 -2.24 4.50
CA ARG A 39 -21.66 -3.54 4.20
C ARG A 39 -20.62 -4.66 4.09
N ILE A 40 -19.52 -4.41 3.36
CA ILE A 40 -18.43 -5.41 3.22
C ILE A 40 -17.83 -5.77 4.57
N VAL A 41 -17.59 -4.79 5.43
CA VAL A 41 -17.02 -5.01 6.76
C VAL A 41 -18.00 -5.81 7.65
N GLU A 42 -19.27 -5.45 7.65
CA GLU A 42 -20.30 -6.15 8.42
C GLU A 42 -20.50 -7.60 7.93
N GLU A 43 -20.66 -7.81 6.63
CA GLU A 43 -20.86 -9.15 6.05
C GLU A 43 -19.64 -10.07 6.20
N SER A 44 -18.42 -9.52 6.31
CA SER A 44 -17.20 -10.32 6.52
C SER A 44 -17.15 -10.98 7.89
N GLU A 45 -17.84 -10.43 8.89
CA GLU A 45 -17.71 -10.81 10.30
C GLU A 45 -16.25 -10.91 10.78
N ALA A 46 -15.36 -10.09 10.21
CA ALA A 46 -13.95 -10.10 10.54
C ALA A 46 -13.67 -9.52 11.92
N ASP A 47 -12.69 -10.07 12.61
CA ASP A 47 -12.15 -9.55 13.86
C ASP A 47 -11.12 -8.45 13.62
N VAL A 48 -10.40 -8.57 12.49
CA VAL A 48 -9.30 -7.68 12.08
C VAL A 48 -9.47 -7.28 10.63
N ILE A 49 -9.17 -6.03 10.30
CA ILE A 49 -9.15 -5.52 8.94
C ILE A 49 -7.72 -5.12 8.59
N ILE A 50 -7.16 -5.68 7.50
CA ILE A 50 -5.87 -5.27 6.95
C ILE A 50 -6.10 -4.59 5.61
N HIS A 51 -5.78 -3.30 5.55
CA HIS A 51 -5.96 -2.50 4.35
C HIS A 51 -4.65 -2.36 3.57
N THR A 52 -4.58 -3.04 2.41
CA THR A 52 -3.42 -2.98 1.50
C THR A 52 -3.76 -2.38 0.14
N ALA A 53 -5.04 -2.07 -0.12
CA ALA A 53 -5.45 -1.45 -1.37
C ALA A 53 -4.96 0.01 -1.44
N ALA A 54 -4.29 0.36 -2.51
CA ALA A 54 -3.78 1.71 -2.73
C ALA A 54 -3.49 1.96 -4.22
N ILE A 55 -3.47 3.22 -4.63
CA ILE A 55 -2.74 3.68 -5.81
C ILE A 55 -1.37 4.09 -5.31
N SER A 56 -0.34 3.24 -5.52
CA SER A 56 1.00 3.42 -4.95
C SER A 56 2.03 4.00 -5.92
N ASP A 57 1.69 4.12 -7.21
CA ASP A 57 2.56 4.75 -8.20
C ASP A 57 2.50 6.28 -8.06
N VAL A 58 3.62 6.89 -7.66
CA VAL A 58 3.72 8.34 -7.42
C VAL A 58 3.34 9.13 -8.67
N GLY A 59 3.81 8.71 -9.86
CA GLY A 59 3.50 9.39 -11.12
C GLY A 59 2.01 9.35 -11.46
N THR A 60 1.33 8.26 -11.14
CA THR A 60 -0.14 8.14 -11.29
C THR A 60 -0.86 9.05 -10.31
N CYS A 61 -0.41 9.13 -9.06
CA CYS A 61 -1.00 10.03 -8.07
C CYS A 61 -0.89 11.51 -8.47
N GLU A 62 0.25 11.91 -9.04
CA GLU A 62 0.43 13.27 -9.56
C GLU A 62 -0.48 13.58 -10.76
N LYS A 63 -0.74 12.59 -11.63
CA LYS A 63 -1.60 12.76 -12.80
C LYS A 63 -3.10 12.74 -12.49
N THR A 64 -3.49 12.00 -11.47
CA THR A 64 -4.90 11.77 -11.08
C THR A 64 -5.09 11.94 -9.57
N PRO A 65 -4.88 13.17 -9.03
CA PRO A 65 -4.90 13.41 -7.59
C PRO A 65 -6.23 13.08 -6.93
N GLU A 66 -7.38 13.29 -7.61
CA GLU A 66 -8.70 12.97 -7.06
C GLU A 66 -8.89 11.45 -6.91
N ALA A 67 -8.47 10.66 -7.89
CA ALA A 67 -8.51 9.20 -7.81
C ALA A 67 -7.57 8.68 -6.73
N SER A 68 -6.37 9.27 -6.63
CA SER A 68 -5.42 8.99 -5.56
C SER A 68 -5.99 9.33 -4.19
N TYR A 69 -6.62 10.48 -4.02
CA TYR A 69 -7.26 10.90 -2.78
C TYR A 69 -8.35 9.92 -2.35
N HIS A 70 -9.23 9.55 -3.28
CA HIS A 70 -10.27 8.59 -3.01
C HIS A 70 -9.70 7.25 -2.53
N ALA A 71 -8.71 6.71 -3.25
CA ALA A 71 -8.13 5.40 -2.96
C ALA A 71 -7.26 5.40 -1.68
N ASN A 72 -6.46 6.45 -1.48
CA ASN A 72 -5.44 6.47 -0.45
C ASN A 72 -5.86 7.19 0.85
N VAL A 73 -6.95 8.00 0.80
CA VAL A 73 -7.47 8.72 1.97
C VAL A 73 -8.89 8.29 2.30
N LEU A 74 -9.84 8.41 1.35
CA LEU A 74 -11.25 8.19 1.67
C LEU A 74 -11.57 6.73 1.99
N LEU A 75 -11.07 5.78 1.19
CA LEU A 75 -11.36 4.36 1.43
C LEU A 75 -10.85 3.88 2.81
N PRO A 76 -9.60 4.15 3.25
CA PRO A 76 -9.18 3.79 4.61
C PRO A 76 -9.99 4.51 5.71
N VAL A 77 -10.39 5.76 5.48
CA VAL A 77 -11.29 6.48 6.42
C VAL A 77 -12.66 5.81 6.49
N TYR A 78 -13.21 5.35 5.38
CA TYR A 78 -14.46 4.60 5.36
C TYR A 78 -14.33 3.26 6.11
N LEU A 79 -13.20 2.57 5.98
CA LEU A 79 -12.90 1.37 6.76
C LEU A 79 -12.82 1.68 8.25
N ALA A 80 -12.16 2.77 8.65
CA ALA A 80 -12.11 3.18 10.05
C ALA A 80 -13.50 3.48 10.62
N ASN A 81 -14.36 4.17 9.85
CA ASN A 81 -15.74 4.44 10.25
C ASN A 81 -16.58 3.16 10.37
N ALA A 82 -16.26 2.12 9.59
CA ALA A 82 -16.98 0.86 9.57
C ALA A 82 -16.42 -0.20 10.53
N SER A 83 -15.24 0.04 11.09
CA SER A 83 -14.53 -0.98 11.88
C SER A 83 -15.21 -1.34 13.19
N ASP A 84 -15.97 -0.42 13.80
CA ASP A 84 -16.79 -0.67 14.98
C ASP A 84 -16.05 -1.45 16.09
N GLY A 85 -14.87 -0.95 16.48
CA GLY A 85 -13.99 -1.55 17.48
C GLY A 85 -13.13 -2.72 16.99
N ARG A 86 -13.25 -3.15 15.73
CA ARG A 86 -12.35 -4.13 15.12
C ARG A 86 -10.97 -3.52 14.92
N LYS A 87 -9.92 -4.31 15.07
CA LYS A 87 -8.56 -3.84 14.82
C LYS A 87 -8.37 -3.49 13.33
N LEU A 88 -7.96 -2.26 13.04
CA LEU A 88 -7.63 -1.81 11.69
C LEU A 88 -6.12 -1.62 11.54
N ILE A 89 -5.55 -2.22 10.51
CA ILE A 89 -4.14 -2.10 10.14
C ILE A 89 -4.08 -1.54 8.72
N CYS A 90 -3.45 -0.39 8.54
CA CYS A 90 -3.29 0.26 7.24
C CYS A 90 -1.81 0.32 6.82
N PHE A 91 -1.55 0.06 5.55
CA PHE A 91 -0.23 0.28 4.97
C PHE A 91 -0.07 1.74 4.55
N SER A 92 0.82 2.43 5.22
CA SER A 92 1.36 3.73 4.84
C SER A 92 2.68 3.55 4.08
N SER A 93 3.50 4.58 3.97
CA SER A 93 4.72 4.59 3.15
C SER A 93 5.81 5.47 3.74
N ASP A 94 7.07 5.13 3.43
CA ASP A 94 8.26 5.96 3.63
C ASP A 94 8.17 7.30 2.90
N GLN A 95 7.33 7.40 1.87
CA GLN A 95 7.12 8.63 1.09
C GLN A 95 6.61 9.81 1.93
N VAL A 96 6.11 9.55 3.14
CA VAL A 96 5.76 10.60 4.11
C VAL A 96 6.99 11.40 4.59
N TYR A 97 8.21 10.87 4.43
CA TYR A 97 9.46 11.52 4.84
C TYR A 97 10.24 12.17 3.68
N ARG A 98 9.77 12.04 2.44
CA ARG A 98 10.52 12.47 1.24
C ARG A 98 10.89 13.96 1.16
N GLY A 99 10.24 14.82 1.93
CA GLY A 99 10.55 16.24 2.03
C GLY A 99 11.40 16.62 3.25
N CYS A 100 11.90 15.64 4.01
CA CYS A 100 12.83 15.90 5.11
C CYS A 100 14.21 16.32 4.57
N GLU A 101 14.89 17.21 5.30
CA GLU A 101 16.17 17.79 4.86
C GLU A 101 17.38 16.95 5.28
N SER A 102 17.21 16.04 6.25
CA SER A 102 18.24 15.12 6.74
C SER A 102 18.14 13.74 6.09
N ASP A 103 19.20 12.96 6.13
CA ASP A 103 19.23 11.59 5.63
C ASP A 103 18.63 10.57 6.61
N GLY A 104 18.02 11.02 7.70
CA GLY A 104 17.46 10.17 8.76
C GLY A 104 18.51 9.70 9.78
N PRO A 105 18.17 8.78 10.67
CA PRO A 105 16.83 8.19 10.80
C PRO A 105 15.77 9.21 11.24
N TYR A 106 14.52 9.01 10.80
CA TYR A 106 13.40 9.91 11.12
C TYR A 106 12.55 9.36 12.27
N ARG A 107 12.04 10.27 13.08
CA ARG A 107 11.00 9.95 14.06
C ARG A 107 9.63 9.94 13.38
N GLU A 108 8.64 9.31 13.99
CA GLU A 108 7.28 9.23 13.43
C GLU A 108 6.60 10.60 13.30
N ASP A 109 6.94 11.54 14.17
CA ASP A 109 6.43 12.91 14.19
C ASP A 109 7.11 13.87 13.20
N GLU A 110 8.20 13.44 12.53
CA GLU A 110 8.97 14.26 11.59
C GLU A 110 8.50 14.15 10.13
N ALA A 111 7.33 13.54 9.88
CA ALA A 111 6.83 13.33 8.54
C ALA A 111 6.65 14.66 7.77
N LYS A 112 7.27 14.75 6.59
CA LYS A 112 7.23 15.89 5.68
C LYS A 112 7.17 15.38 4.24
N PRO A 113 5.99 15.11 3.67
CA PRO A 113 5.87 14.57 2.32
C PRO A 113 6.25 15.62 1.26
N ALA A 114 6.84 15.16 0.14
CA ALA A 114 7.23 16.00 -0.98
C ALA A 114 6.43 15.70 -2.26
N ASN A 115 5.51 14.75 -2.24
CA ASN A 115 4.68 14.36 -3.38
C ASN A 115 3.24 14.07 -2.93
N ILE A 116 2.31 14.05 -3.89
CA ILE A 116 0.88 13.83 -3.63
C ILE A 116 0.63 12.48 -2.94
N TYR A 117 1.31 11.41 -3.35
CA TYR A 117 1.15 10.09 -2.72
C TYR A 117 1.52 10.12 -1.23
N GLY A 118 2.69 10.68 -0.89
CA GLY A 118 3.13 10.83 0.50
C GLY A 118 2.20 11.73 1.32
N ALA A 119 1.72 12.84 0.74
CA ALA A 119 0.75 13.73 1.38
C ALA A 119 -0.58 13.01 1.69
N HIS A 120 -1.11 12.25 0.73
CA HIS A 120 -2.31 11.46 0.92
C HIS A 120 -2.13 10.36 1.97
N LYS A 121 -0.96 9.70 2.00
CA LYS A 121 -0.67 8.69 3.03
C LYS A 121 -0.59 9.31 4.42
N LEU A 122 0.05 10.46 4.58
CA LEU A 122 0.11 11.16 5.86
C LEU A 122 -1.27 11.64 6.32
N GLU A 123 -2.08 12.22 5.41
CA GLU A 123 -3.46 12.61 5.71
C GLU A 123 -4.32 11.39 6.11
N MET A 124 -4.15 10.27 5.42
CA MET A 124 -4.82 9.01 5.75
C MET A 124 -4.50 8.57 7.19
N GLU A 125 -3.21 8.57 7.59
CA GLU A 125 -2.79 8.22 8.95
C GLU A 125 -3.50 9.09 9.98
N GLN A 126 -3.47 10.40 9.81
CA GLN A 126 -4.09 11.36 10.72
C GLN A 126 -5.59 11.12 10.85
N ARG A 127 -6.29 11.05 9.71
CA ARG A 127 -7.77 10.92 9.70
C ARG A 127 -8.25 9.56 10.17
N VAL A 128 -7.50 8.48 9.96
CA VAL A 128 -7.84 7.16 10.47
C VAL A 128 -7.62 7.10 11.98
N LEU A 129 -6.48 7.60 12.48
CA LEU A 129 -6.17 7.62 13.91
C LEU A 129 -7.12 8.53 14.71
N ASP A 130 -7.58 9.65 14.13
CA ASP A 130 -8.59 10.52 14.73
C ASP A 130 -9.93 9.79 14.97
N ARG A 131 -10.26 8.83 14.11
CA ARG A 131 -11.50 8.04 14.20
C ARG A 131 -11.36 6.78 15.03
N GLN A 132 -10.23 6.15 14.91
CA GLN A 132 -9.91 4.89 15.57
C GLN A 132 -8.46 4.92 16.07
N PRO A 133 -8.21 5.48 17.27
CA PRO A 133 -6.87 5.64 17.83
C PRO A 133 -6.07 4.35 17.97
N ASP A 134 -6.75 3.21 18.12
CA ASP A 134 -6.11 1.88 18.23
C ASP A 134 -5.70 1.27 16.89
N SER A 135 -5.88 1.99 15.78
CA SER A 135 -5.42 1.54 14.46
C SER A 135 -3.89 1.51 14.39
N VAL A 136 -3.37 0.66 13.51
CA VAL A 136 -1.93 0.56 13.26
C VAL A 136 -1.60 1.08 11.86
N MET A 137 -0.66 2.03 11.77
CA MET A 137 -0.15 2.56 10.52
C MET A 137 1.24 1.98 10.27
N LEU A 138 1.40 1.18 9.21
CA LEU A 138 2.68 0.59 8.83
C LEU A 138 3.31 1.42 7.70
N ARG A 139 4.30 2.24 8.01
CA ARG A 139 5.10 2.98 7.01
C ARG A 139 6.08 2.04 6.36
N ALA A 140 5.65 1.41 5.26
CA ALA A 140 6.46 0.46 4.53
C ALA A 140 7.40 1.19 3.56
N GLU A 141 8.63 0.69 3.49
CA GLU A 141 9.62 1.05 2.47
C GLU A 141 9.48 0.14 1.24
N TRP A 142 10.59 -0.08 0.53
CA TRP A 142 10.67 -0.97 -0.62
C TRP A 142 10.36 -2.41 -0.21
N MET A 143 9.22 -2.90 -0.65
CA MET A 143 8.82 -4.29 -0.46
C MET A 143 9.21 -5.11 -1.70
N TYR A 144 9.74 -6.30 -1.49
CA TYR A 144 10.15 -7.22 -2.55
C TYR A 144 9.75 -8.65 -2.23
N ASP A 145 9.53 -9.43 -3.28
CA ASP A 145 9.22 -10.85 -3.18
C ASP A 145 9.89 -11.59 -4.35
N TYR A 146 10.59 -12.68 -4.06
CA TYR A 146 11.26 -13.50 -5.08
C TYR A 146 10.30 -14.32 -5.94
N ILE A 147 9.06 -14.54 -5.45
CA ILE A 147 8.09 -15.46 -6.07
C ILE A 147 6.97 -14.68 -6.77
N SER A 148 6.77 -13.41 -6.44
CA SER A 148 5.69 -12.62 -7.01
C SER A 148 5.83 -12.49 -8.53
N PRO A 149 4.80 -12.87 -9.32
CA PRO A 149 4.81 -12.66 -10.78
C PRO A 149 4.69 -11.18 -11.15
N ARG A 150 4.32 -10.32 -10.21
CA ARG A 150 4.27 -8.87 -10.42
C ARG A 150 5.66 -8.28 -10.28
N GLY A 151 6.03 -7.38 -11.20
CA GLY A 151 7.29 -6.68 -11.14
C GLY A 151 7.51 -6.01 -9.79
N ASN A 152 8.66 -6.24 -9.21
CA ASN A 152 9.13 -5.58 -8.00
C ASN A 152 10.56 -5.12 -8.22
N TYR A 153 11.11 -4.35 -7.29
CA TYR A 153 12.44 -3.77 -7.43
C TYR A 153 13.51 -4.82 -7.78
N LEU A 154 13.53 -5.96 -7.09
CA LEU A 154 14.51 -7.03 -7.35
C LEU A 154 14.40 -7.61 -8.76
N LEU A 155 13.18 -7.92 -9.21
CA LEU A 155 12.96 -8.43 -10.56
C LEU A 155 13.32 -7.38 -11.61
N ASN A 156 13.05 -6.12 -11.37
CA ASN A 156 13.43 -5.02 -12.27
C ASN A 156 14.95 -4.90 -12.37
N VAL A 157 15.68 -4.98 -11.24
CA VAL A 157 17.15 -4.98 -11.23
C VAL A 157 17.71 -6.20 -11.95
N LEU A 158 17.19 -7.39 -11.67
CA LEU A 158 17.62 -8.62 -12.33
C LEU A 158 17.40 -8.55 -13.85
N ASN A 159 16.23 -8.08 -14.28
CA ASN A 159 15.93 -7.91 -15.70
C ASN A 159 16.85 -6.87 -16.35
N ALA A 160 17.14 -5.76 -15.68
CA ALA A 160 18.10 -4.77 -16.17
C ALA A 160 19.50 -5.38 -16.29
N CYS A 161 19.97 -6.12 -15.28
CA CYS A 161 21.25 -6.82 -15.33
C CYS A 161 21.33 -7.81 -16.50
N LEU A 162 20.26 -8.58 -16.74
CA LEU A 162 20.20 -9.54 -17.86
C LEU A 162 20.24 -8.84 -19.22
N LEU A 163 19.65 -7.66 -19.35
CA LEU A 163 19.74 -6.86 -20.57
C LEU A 163 21.17 -6.34 -20.84
N TYR A 164 21.91 -6.01 -19.77
CA TYR A 164 23.31 -5.59 -19.89
C TYR A 164 24.29 -6.73 -20.17
N THR A 165 23.92 -7.98 -19.91
CA THR A 165 24.74 -9.18 -20.25
C THR A 165 24.50 -9.69 -21.67
N SER A 166 23.57 -9.11 -22.42
CA SER A 166 23.44 -9.38 -23.84
C SER A 166 24.66 -8.79 -24.57
N PRO A 167 25.32 -9.54 -25.52
CA PRO A 167 26.48 -9.06 -26.23
C PRO A 167 26.20 -7.70 -26.89
N SER A 168 27.01 -6.70 -26.55
CA SER A 168 26.95 -5.41 -27.23
C SER A 168 27.25 -5.59 -28.72
N PRO A 169 26.57 -4.88 -29.65
CA PRO A 169 26.94 -4.84 -31.05
C PRO A 169 28.38 -4.34 -31.29
N ARG A 170 29.04 -3.82 -30.24
CA ARG A 170 30.43 -3.37 -30.25
C ARG A 170 31.43 -4.40 -29.74
N ASP A 171 30.96 -5.55 -29.22
CA ASP A 171 31.90 -6.61 -28.84
C ASP A 171 32.54 -7.17 -30.09
N PRO A 172 33.89 -7.21 -30.17
CA PRO A 172 34.57 -7.74 -31.33
C PRO A 172 34.13 -9.19 -31.51
N LYS A 173 33.60 -9.50 -32.70
CA LYS A 173 33.34 -10.88 -33.09
C LYS A 173 34.65 -11.64 -32.99
N THR A 174 34.78 -12.50 -31.98
CA THR A 174 35.84 -13.49 -31.96
C THR A 174 35.59 -14.45 -33.12
N SER A 175 36.35 -14.25 -34.17
CA SER A 175 36.47 -15.15 -35.33
C SER A 175 37.25 -16.40 -34.95
#